data_6846d3d2f1d337495b65eceaa220738d
#
_entry.id   6846d3d2f1d337495b65eceaa220738d
#
_cell.length_a   1.000
_cell.length_b   1.000
_cell.length_c   1.000
_cell.angle_alpha   90.00
_cell.angle_beta   90.00
_cell.angle_gamma   90.00
#
_symmetry.space_group_name_H-M   'P 1'
#
loop_
_entity.id
_entity.type
_entity.pdbx_description
1 polymer ?
#
loop_
_entity_poly.entity_id
_entity_poly.type
_entity_poly.pdbx_seq_one_letter_code
_entity_poly.pdbx_strand_id
1 'polypeptide(L)'
;MKTLNDLFEETLKDIYYAEKAIVKALPKMAKKASSEELASAFTTHVEETQGQIERLEEIFGILGKPARGKKCPAIEGLIEEASEIMKEAEDDTVRDAGMLSAAQAVEHYEISRYGTLKAWAEKLELDDVASLLDETLEEEKATDLKLTDLAESEINLAADNDDEEEEAPKPKRVAAKKKK
;
A
#
# COMPACT_ATOMS: atom_id res chain seq x y z
N MET A 1 -12.89 22.45 14.65
CA MET A 1 -13.33 22.67 13.27
C MET A 1 -14.75 23.22 13.28
N LYS A 2 -14.99 24.32 12.58
CA LYS A 2 -16.32 24.97 12.51
C LYS A 2 -16.79 25.14 11.05
N THR A 3 -15.89 25.06 10.11
CA THR A 3 -16.13 25.27 8.69
C THR A 3 -15.61 24.12 7.85
N LEU A 4 -16.05 24.04 6.58
CA LEU A 4 -15.50 23.10 5.62
C LEU A 4 -14.01 23.36 5.36
N ASN A 5 -13.60 24.62 5.36
CA ASN A 5 -12.20 25.00 5.21
C ASN A 5 -11.34 24.47 6.38
N ASP A 6 -11.82 24.56 7.63
CA ASP A 6 -11.10 24.00 8.77
C ASP A 6 -10.93 22.47 8.63
N LEU A 7 -11.98 21.79 8.15
CA LEU A 7 -11.96 20.34 7.95
C LEU A 7 -11.01 19.95 6.80
N PHE A 8 -11.05 20.70 5.70
CA PHE A 8 -10.13 20.54 4.58
C PHE A 8 -8.67 20.66 5.01
N GLU A 9 -8.32 21.75 5.71
CA GLU A 9 -6.95 21.96 6.21
C GLU A 9 -6.49 20.84 7.17
N GLU A 10 -7.36 20.37 8.05
CA GLU A 10 -7.02 19.28 8.98
C GLU A 10 -6.84 17.95 8.26
N THR A 11 -7.66 17.66 7.24
CA THR A 11 -7.52 16.45 6.42
C THR A 11 -6.29 16.51 5.51
N LEU A 12 -5.94 17.70 5.01
CA LEU A 12 -4.71 17.91 4.25
C LEU A 12 -3.45 17.63 5.10
N LYS A 13 -3.45 18.04 6.38
CA LYS A 13 -2.36 17.71 7.31
C LYS A 13 -2.30 16.21 7.63
N ASP A 14 -3.46 15.57 7.69
CA ASP A 14 -3.58 14.13 7.93
C ASP A 14 -2.95 13.32 6.79
N ILE A 15 -3.32 13.62 5.53
CA ILE A 15 -2.76 12.92 4.38
C ILE A 15 -1.26 13.23 4.18
N TYR A 16 -0.82 14.47 4.40
CA TYR A 16 0.60 14.80 4.36
C TYR A 16 1.45 14.02 5.38
N TYR A 17 0.88 13.73 6.55
CA TYR A 17 1.53 12.82 7.49
C TYR A 17 1.55 11.39 6.97
N ALA A 18 0.44 10.94 6.36
CA ALA A 18 0.31 9.58 5.84
C ALA A 18 1.35 9.30 4.77
N GLU A 19 1.48 10.16 3.76
CA GLU A 19 2.50 10.05 2.72
C GLU A 19 3.92 9.91 3.29
N LYS A 20 4.25 10.75 4.29
CA LYS A 20 5.55 10.69 4.95
C LYS A 20 5.77 9.43 5.79
N ALA A 21 4.73 8.75 6.18
CA ALA A 21 4.81 7.44 6.84
C ALA A 21 4.95 6.31 5.80
N ILE A 22 4.21 6.38 4.69
CA ILE A 22 4.23 5.42 3.59
C ILE A 22 5.63 5.37 2.95
N VAL A 23 6.20 6.51 2.57
CA VAL A 23 7.54 6.58 1.95
C VAL A 23 8.64 5.95 2.83
N LYS A 24 8.42 5.86 4.15
CA LYS A 24 9.34 5.19 5.09
C LYS A 24 9.04 3.69 5.25
N ALA A 25 7.80 3.27 5.01
CA ALA A 25 7.39 1.88 5.13
C ALA A 25 7.76 1.07 3.87
N LEU A 26 7.50 1.61 2.69
CA LEU A 26 7.71 0.97 1.39
C LEU A 26 9.10 0.34 1.20
N PRO A 27 10.24 0.97 1.56
CA PRO A 27 11.54 0.33 1.40
C PRO A 27 11.74 -0.93 2.26
N LYS A 28 10.98 -1.08 3.35
CA LYS A 28 11.01 -2.28 4.18
C LYS A 28 10.22 -3.40 3.52
N MET A 29 9.09 -3.07 2.91
CA MET A 29 8.27 -4.02 2.15
C MET A 29 9.04 -4.50 0.92
N ALA A 30 9.64 -3.59 0.14
CA ALA A 30 10.48 -3.95 -1.00
C ALA A 30 11.62 -4.93 -0.65
N LYS A 31 12.25 -4.77 0.52
CA LYS A 31 13.32 -5.67 0.99
C LYS A 31 12.81 -7.03 1.48
N LYS A 32 11.54 -7.13 1.83
CA LYS A 32 10.92 -8.34 2.35
C LYS A 32 10.20 -9.15 1.27
N ALA A 33 9.86 -8.52 0.16
CA ALA A 33 9.26 -9.18 -0.97
C ALA A 33 10.20 -10.23 -1.56
N SER A 34 9.67 -11.42 -1.85
CA SER A 34 10.35 -12.50 -2.55
C SER A 34 10.15 -12.41 -4.06
N SER A 35 9.00 -11.90 -4.52
CA SER A 35 8.74 -11.56 -5.92
C SER A 35 9.53 -10.31 -6.31
N GLU A 36 10.29 -10.40 -7.42
CA GLU A 36 11.03 -9.27 -7.99
C GLU A 36 10.08 -8.19 -8.49
N GLU A 37 8.93 -8.58 -9.05
CA GLU A 37 7.89 -7.71 -9.55
C GLU A 37 7.25 -6.90 -8.42
N LEU A 38 6.93 -7.56 -7.30
CA LEU A 38 6.38 -6.89 -6.12
C LEU A 38 7.40 -5.95 -5.48
N ALA A 39 8.67 -6.37 -5.36
CA ALA A 39 9.75 -5.52 -4.86
C ALA A 39 9.95 -4.28 -5.74
N SER A 40 9.87 -4.45 -7.08
CA SER A 40 9.94 -3.36 -8.05
C SER A 40 8.76 -2.41 -7.92
N ALA A 41 7.54 -2.94 -7.77
CA ALA A 41 6.33 -2.14 -7.56
C ALA A 41 6.47 -1.23 -6.32
N PHE A 42 6.88 -1.78 -5.18
CA PHE A 42 7.13 -1.00 -3.97
C PHE A 42 8.24 0.06 -4.14
N THR A 43 9.29 -0.27 -4.90
CA THR A 43 10.39 0.68 -5.15
C THR A 43 9.93 1.84 -6.03
N THR A 44 9.16 1.57 -7.08
CA THR A 44 8.58 2.60 -7.95
C THR A 44 7.63 3.49 -7.17
N HIS A 45 6.80 2.89 -6.31
CA HIS A 45 5.85 3.64 -5.50
C HIS A 45 6.53 4.57 -4.47
N VAL A 46 7.76 4.29 -4.02
CA VAL A 46 8.55 5.26 -3.23
C VAL A 46 8.78 6.56 -3.99
N GLU A 47 9.09 6.49 -5.29
CA GLU A 47 9.34 7.66 -6.12
C GLU A 47 8.04 8.43 -6.40
N GLU A 48 6.94 7.72 -6.66
CA GLU A 48 5.60 8.29 -6.83
C GLU A 48 5.17 9.03 -5.56
N THR A 49 5.25 8.39 -4.39
CA THR A 49 4.93 8.99 -3.07
C THR A 49 5.78 10.24 -2.77
N GLN A 50 7.05 10.24 -3.16
CA GLN A 50 7.88 11.43 -2.98
C GLN A 50 7.36 12.61 -3.83
N GLY A 51 6.94 12.39 -5.07
CA GLY A 51 6.30 13.39 -5.92
C GLY A 51 4.98 13.91 -5.32
N GLN A 52 4.20 13.03 -4.73
CA GLN A 52 2.94 13.37 -4.04
C GLN A 52 3.18 14.26 -2.80
N ILE A 53 4.22 13.97 -2.04
CA ILE A 53 4.65 14.82 -0.92
C ILE A 53 5.00 16.22 -1.41
N GLU A 54 5.78 16.35 -2.49
CA GLU A 54 6.16 17.63 -3.09
C GLU A 54 4.92 18.41 -3.56
N ARG A 55 3.97 17.73 -4.20
CA ARG A 55 2.69 18.29 -4.63
C ARG A 55 1.84 18.78 -3.45
N LEU A 56 1.81 18.06 -2.34
CA LEU A 56 1.17 18.50 -1.11
C LEU A 56 1.86 19.73 -0.50
N GLU A 57 3.19 19.82 -0.56
CA GLU A 57 3.96 20.98 -0.12
C GLU A 57 3.65 22.22 -0.98
N GLU A 58 3.46 22.05 -2.29
CA GLU A 58 2.98 23.10 -3.20
C GLU A 58 1.58 23.57 -2.81
N ILE A 59 0.65 22.64 -2.53
CA ILE A 59 -0.71 22.96 -2.05
C ILE A 59 -0.65 23.80 -0.77
N PHE A 60 0.17 23.43 0.21
CA PHE A 60 0.36 24.24 1.41
C PHE A 60 0.90 25.64 1.09
N GLY A 61 1.79 25.75 0.10
CA GLY A 61 2.31 27.02 -0.41
C GLY A 61 1.21 27.91 -1.01
N ILE A 62 0.35 27.36 -1.88
CA ILE A 62 -0.80 28.06 -2.47
C ILE A 62 -1.74 28.58 -1.37
N LEU A 63 -1.98 27.79 -0.34
CA LEU A 63 -2.83 28.15 0.79
C LEU A 63 -2.18 29.16 1.77
N GLY A 64 -0.90 29.50 1.59
CA GLY A 64 -0.14 30.34 2.52
C GLY A 64 0.04 29.72 3.90
N LYS A 65 0.11 28.39 3.98
CA LYS A 65 0.21 27.61 5.22
C LYS A 65 1.55 26.86 5.28
N PRO A 66 2.08 26.63 6.48
CA PRO A 66 3.26 25.77 6.61
C PRO A 66 2.89 24.28 6.38
N ALA A 67 3.70 23.56 5.62
CA ALA A 67 3.55 22.11 5.42
C ALA A 67 3.89 21.36 6.73
N ARG A 68 2.87 21.07 7.53
CA ARG A 68 2.97 20.35 8.80
C ARG A 68 1.97 19.22 8.85
N GLY A 69 2.48 17.99 8.98
CA GLY A 69 1.64 16.81 9.19
C GLY A 69 0.99 16.80 10.58
N LYS A 70 -0.17 16.18 10.63
CA LYS A 70 -0.86 15.80 11.85
C LYS A 70 -0.90 14.28 11.91
N LYS A 71 -0.56 13.72 13.07
CA LYS A 71 -0.57 12.27 13.28
C LYS A 71 -1.88 11.65 12.78
N CYS A 72 -1.77 10.69 11.86
CA CYS A 72 -2.89 9.98 11.27
C CYS A 72 -2.99 8.57 11.86
N PRO A 73 -3.94 8.30 12.75
CA PRO A 73 -4.10 6.97 13.33
C PRO A 73 -4.47 5.89 12.31
N ALA A 74 -5.13 6.27 11.21
CA ALA A 74 -5.53 5.33 10.17
C ALA A 74 -4.30 4.74 9.47
N ILE A 75 -3.40 5.59 8.96
CA ILE A 75 -2.20 5.10 8.28
C ILE A 75 -1.25 4.37 9.23
N GLU A 76 -1.14 4.80 10.49
CA GLU A 76 -0.34 4.06 11.47
C GLU A 76 -0.87 2.66 11.70
N GLY A 77 -2.21 2.48 11.77
CA GLY A 77 -2.83 1.17 11.89
C GLY A 77 -2.59 0.29 10.66
N LEU A 78 -2.74 0.84 9.45
CA LEU A 78 -2.46 0.10 8.20
C LEU A 78 -0.99 -0.34 8.10
N ILE A 79 -0.04 0.52 8.48
CA ILE A 79 1.39 0.18 8.49
C ILE A 79 1.71 -0.85 9.59
N GLU A 80 1.03 -0.79 10.74
CA GLU A 80 1.18 -1.77 11.81
C GLU A 80 0.70 -3.15 11.34
N GLU A 81 -0.48 -3.23 10.72
CA GLU A 81 -1.03 -4.46 10.14
C GLU A 81 -0.10 -5.07 9.08
N ALA A 82 0.40 -4.27 8.14
CA ALA A 82 1.42 -4.72 7.19
C ALA A 82 2.68 -5.26 7.88
N SER A 83 3.10 -4.62 8.98
CA SER A 83 4.27 -5.05 9.74
C SER A 83 4.05 -6.36 10.51
N GLU A 84 2.83 -6.61 10.96
CA GLU A 84 2.43 -7.87 11.60
C GLU A 84 2.44 -9.01 10.57
N ILE A 85 1.83 -8.81 9.40
CA ILE A 85 1.86 -9.78 8.30
C ILE A 85 3.30 -10.15 7.92
N MET A 86 4.19 -9.17 7.76
CA MET A 86 5.60 -9.41 7.43
C MET A 86 6.36 -10.21 8.48
N LYS A 87 5.89 -10.25 9.73
CA LYS A 87 6.52 -11.01 10.83
C LYS A 87 5.92 -12.39 11.00
N GLU A 88 4.61 -12.53 10.79
CA GLU A 88 3.85 -13.73 11.13
C GLU A 88 3.79 -14.73 9.97
N ALA A 89 3.85 -14.25 8.73
CA ALA A 89 3.89 -15.14 7.57
C ALA A 89 5.20 -15.93 7.53
N GLU A 90 5.12 -17.24 7.71
CA GLU A 90 6.25 -18.17 7.68
C GLU A 90 6.71 -18.47 6.26
N ASP A 91 5.79 -18.50 5.32
CA ASP A 91 6.04 -18.71 3.91
C ASP A 91 6.26 -17.37 3.16
N ASP A 92 7.19 -17.38 2.21
CA ASP A 92 7.61 -16.20 1.48
C ASP A 92 6.53 -15.72 0.49
N THR A 93 5.83 -16.66 -0.18
CA THR A 93 4.78 -16.33 -1.17
C THR A 93 3.50 -15.85 -0.48
N VAL A 94 3.14 -16.48 0.64
CA VAL A 94 2.02 -16.04 1.50
C VAL A 94 2.31 -14.66 2.08
N ARG A 95 3.55 -14.38 2.46
CA ARG A 95 3.97 -13.05 2.91
C ARG A 95 3.80 -12.00 1.81
N ASP A 96 4.20 -12.31 0.58
CA ASP A 96 4.05 -11.42 -0.57
C ASP A 96 2.57 -11.09 -0.84
N ALA A 97 1.70 -12.09 -0.83
CA ALA A 97 0.26 -11.89 -0.97
C ALA A 97 -0.31 -11.00 0.14
N GLY A 98 0.13 -11.22 1.39
CA GLY A 98 -0.28 -10.39 2.52
C GLY A 98 0.23 -8.94 2.43
N MET A 99 1.48 -8.72 2.01
CA MET A 99 2.04 -7.39 1.80
C MET A 99 1.33 -6.64 0.67
N LEU A 100 1.01 -7.33 -0.43
CA LEU A 100 0.27 -6.74 -1.54
C LEU A 100 -1.13 -6.30 -1.08
N SER A 101 -1.84 -7.16 -0.36
CA SER A 101 -3.15 -6.83 0.21
C SER A 101 -3.08 -5.61 1.15
N ALA A 102 -2.06 -5.53 2.02
CA ALA A 102 -1.86 -4.39 2.90
C ALA A 102 -1.55 -3.10 2.11
N ALA A 103 -0.79 -3.19 1.01
CA ALA A 103 -0.56 -2.05 0.12
C ALA A 103 -1.87 -1.56 -0.49
N GLN A 104 -2.71 -2.45 -1.05
CA GLN A 104 -4.01 -2.05 -1.59
C GLN A 104 -4.92 -1.39 -0.55
N ALA A 105 -4.87 -1.81 0.71
CA ALA A 105 -5.61 -1.14 1.78
C ALA A 105 -5.13 0.31 1.99
N VAL A 106 -3.83 0.58 1.80
CA VAL A 106 -3.26 1.93 1.83
C VAL A 106 -3.75 2.73 0.62
N GLU A 107 -3.68 2.19 -0.61
CA GLU A 107 -4.18 2.85 -1.82
C GLU A 107 -5.64 3.27 -1.68
N HIS A 108 -6.50 2.38 -1.19
CA HIS A 108 -7.92 2.67 -0.97
C HIS A 108 -8.14 3.77 0.08
N TYR A 109 -7.29 3.82 1.12
CA TYR A 109 -7.31 4.93 2.06
C TYR A 109 -6.95 6.24 1.36
N GLU A 110 -5.90 6.28 0.55
CA GLU A 110 -5.42 7.46 -0.18
C GLU A 110 -6.43 7.92 -1.24
N ILE A 111 -6.97 7.01 -2.05
CA ILE A 111 -8.06 7.28 -3.01
C ILE A 111 -9.24 7.97 -2.31
N SER A 112 -9.66 7.46 -1.16
CA SER A 112 -10.74 8.07 -0.37
C SER A 112 -10.38 9.48 0.11
N ARG A 113 -9.14 9.69 0.58
CA ARG A 113 -8.68 10.99 1.10
C ARG A 113 -8.52 12.01 -0.01
N TYR A 114 -7.83 11.68 -1.08
CA TYR A 114 -7.63 12.58 -2.22
C TYR A 114 -8.93 12.92 -2.94
N GLY A 115 -9.81 11.94 -3.15
CA GLY A 115 -11.14 12.17 -3.73
C GLY A 115 -11.99 13.13 -2.88
N THR A 116 -11.93 12.96 -1.55
CA THR A 116 -12.63 13.84 -0.61
C THR A 116 -12.03 15.27 -0.61
N LEU A 117 -10.70 15.37 -0.54
CA LEU A 117 -10.01 16.66 -0.55
C LEU A 117 -10.25 17.42 -1.85
N LYS A 118 -10.18 16.74 -3.01
CA LYS A 118 -10.51 17.31 -4.31
C LYS A 118 -11.92 17.91 -4.31
N ALA A 119 -12.93 17.11 -3.93
CA ALA A 119 -14.32 17.56 -3.91
C ALA A 119 -14.54 18.77 -2.98
N TRP A 120 -13.83 18.84 -1.85
CA TRP A 120 -13.90 19.98 -0.96
C TRP A 120 -13.14 21.19 -1.50
N ALA A 121 -12.00 21.01 -2.18
CA ALA A 121 -11.26 22.09 -2.85
C ALA A 121 -12.13 22.74 -3.93
N GLU A 122 -12.80 21.95 -4.78
CA GLU A 122 -13.77 22.43 -5.77
C GLU A 122 -14.90 23.23 -5.11
N LYS A 123 -15.45 22.73 -3.99
CA LYS A 123 -16.51 23.42 -3.25
C LYS A 123 -16.04 24.73 -2.61
N LEU A 124 -14.76 24.85 -2.30
CA LEU A 124 -14.12 26.04 -1.72
C LEU A 124 -13.56 26.98 -2.80
N GLU A 125 -13.81 26.70 -4.08
CA GLU A 125 -13.33 27.47 -5.24
C GLU A 125 -11.78 27.58 -5.29
N LEU A 126 -11.09 26.48 -4.88
CA LEU A 126 -9.64 26.33 -4.90
C LEU A 126 -9.20 25.50 -6.12
N ASP A 127 -9.43 26.01 -7.33
CA ASP A 127 -9.30 25.25 -8.58
C ASP A 127 -7.88 24.70 -8.82
N ASP A 128 -6.83 25.48 -8.55
CA ASP A 128 -5.45 25.04 -8.69
C ASP A 128 -5.13 23.89 -7.73
N VAL A 129 -5.63 23.98 -6.50
CA VAL A 129 -5.47 22.92 -5.47
C VAL A 129 -6.25 21.66 -5.85
N ALA A 130 -7.48 21.82 -6.37
CA ALA A 130 -8.29 20.70 -6.84
C ALA A 130 -7.59 19.92 -7.97
N SER A 131 -6.94 20.64 -8.89
CA SER A 131 -6.18 20.03 -10.00
C SER A 131 -4.99 19.21 -9.49
N LEU A 132 -4.21 19.73 -8.54
CA LEU A 132 -3.09 19.01 -7.94
C LEU A 132 -3.53 17.76 -7.17
N LEU A 133 -4.67 17.86 -6.44
CA LEU A 133 -5.23 16.71 -5.72
C LEU A 133 -5.80 15.65 -6.68
N ASP A 134 -6.32 16.04 -7.84
CA ASP A 134 -6.82 15.13 -8.86
C ASP A 134 -5.67 14.36 -9.52
N GLU A 135 -4.55 14.99 -9.77
CA GLU A 135 -3.35 14.35 -10.31
C GLU A 135 -2.88 13.20 -9.41
N THR A 136 -2.76 13.44 -8.11
CA THR A 136 -2.44 12.37 -7.14
C THR A 136 -3.53 11.30 -7.10
N LEU A 137 -4.81 11.68 -7.08
CA LEU A 137 -5.91 10.71 -7.07
C LEU A 137 -5.87 9.73 -8.25
N GLU A 138 -5.49 10.19 -9.44
CA GLU A 138 -5.37 9.33 -10.61
C GLU A 138 -4.13 8.43 -10.53
N GLU A 139 -3.03 8.89 -9.91
CA GLU A 139 -1.85 8.08 -9.62
C GLU A 139 -2.20 6.93 -8.68
N GLU A 140 -2.91 7.19 -7.55
CA GLU A 140 -3.32 6.15 -6.59
C GLU A 140 -4.23 5.09 -7.21
N LYS A 141 -5.20 5.54 -8.04
CA LYS A 141 -6.06 4.60 -8.77
C LYS A 141 -5.26 3.72 -9.75
N ALA A 142 -4.26 4.29 -10.41
CA ALA A 142 -3.42 3.54 -11.32
C ALA A 142 -2.53 2.54 -10.57
N THR A 143 -2.05 2.88 -9.39
CA THR A 143 -1.26 2.00 -8.52
C THR A 143 -2.11 0.85 -7.97
N ASP A 144 -3.32 1.13 -7.47
CA ASP A 144 -4.26 0.08 -7.03
C ASP A 144 -4.58 -0.91 -8.15
N LEU A 145 -4.79 -0.43 -9.37
CA LEU A 145 -5.03 -1.30 -10.52
C LEU A 145 -3.80 -2.17 -10.86
N LYS A 146 -2.59 -1.60 -10.85
CA LYS A 146 -1.34 -2.36 -11.05
C LYS A 146 -1.16 -3.44 -9.99
N LEU A 147 -1.46 -3.14 -8.73
CA LEU A 147 -1.40 -4.11 -7.64
C LEU A 147 -2.44 -5.22 -7.82
N THR A 148 -3.65 -4.90 -8.26
CA THR A 148 -4.69 -5.88 -8.60
C THR A 148 -4.21 -6.82 -9.71
N ASP A 149 -3.69 -6.27 -10.81
CA ASP A 149 -3.18 -7.06 -11.93
C ASP A 149 -2.04 -8.00 -11.48
N LEU A 150 -1.12 -7.51 -10.64
CA LEU A 150 -0.02 -8.31 -10.09
C LEU A 150 -0.53 -9.41 -9.15
N ALA A 151 -1.52 -9.11 -8.31
CA ALA A 151 -2.13 -10.07 -7.41
C ALA A 151 -2.74 -11.24 -8.18
N GLU A 152 -3.54 -10.94 -9.23
CA GLU A 152 -4.29 -11.94 -9.99
C GLU A 152 -3.41 -12.74 -10.95
N SER A 153 -2.39 -12.11 -11.54
CA SER A 153 -1.54 -12.77 -12.54
C SER A 153 -0.38 -13.56 -11.95
N GLU A 154 0.06 -13.28 -10.73
CA GLU A 154 1.29 -13.88 -10.18
C GLU A 154 1.20 -14.19 -8.68
N ILE A 155 1.04 -13.17 -7.82
CA ILE A 155 1.27 -13.30 -6.38
C ILE A 155 0.31 -14.29 -5.71
N ASN A 156 -0.99 -14.19 -6.00
CA ASN A 156 -1.98 -15.08 -5.41
C ASN A 156 -1.84 -16.53 -5.94
N LEU A 157 -1.42 -16.68 -7.20
CA LEU A 157 -1.17 -18.00 -7.78
C LEU A 157 0.03 -18.67 -7.13
N ALA A 158 1.11 -17.92 -6.84
CA ALA A 158 2.27 -18.44 -6.14
C ALA A 158 1.92 -18.87 -4.71
N ALA A 159 1.12 -18.07 -4.00
CA ALA A 159 0.71 -18.37 -2.63
C ALA A 159 -0.24 -19.58 -2.49
N ASP A 160 -0.99 -19.93 -3.55
CA ASP A 160 -1.92 -21.08 -3.57
C ASP A 160 -1.21 -22.41 -3.93
N ASN A 161 -0.04 -22.36 -4.57
CA ASN A 161 0.67 -23.55 -5.05
C ASN A 161 1.55 -24.25 -4.01
N ASP A 162 1.74 -23.69 -2.82
CA ASP A 162 2.59 -24.30 -1.79
C ASP A 162 1.98 -25.54 -1.08
N ASP A 163 0.67 -25.81 -1.27
CA ASP A 163 0.02 -27.02 -0.74
C ASP A 163 0.27 -28.30 -1.59
N GLU A 164 0.98 -28.24 -2.74
CA GLU A 164 1.29 -29.38 -3.60
C GLU A 164 2.72 -29.94 -3.42
N GLU A 165 3.38 -29.82 -2.28
CA GLU A 165 4.44 -30.76 -1.93
C GLU A 165 3.83 -32.12 -1.60
N GLU A 166 3.57 -32.87 -2.66
CA GLU A 166 3.17 -34.27 -2.70
C GLU A 166 3.92 -35.09 -1.66
N GLU A 167 3.21 -35.71 -0.76
CA GLU A 167 3.69 -36.88 -0.01
C GLU A 167 4.26 -37.92 -0.99
N ALA A 168 5.57 -37.92 -1.20
CA ALA A 168 6.25 -38.95 -1.97
C ALA A 168 5.84 -40.32 -1.42
N PRO A 169 5.37 -41.27 -2.24
CA PRO A 169 4.83 -42.55 -1.78
C PRO A 169 5.89 -43.31 -1.00
N LYS A 170 5.65 -43.55 0.29
CA LYS A 170 6.54 -44.33 1.16
C LYS A 170 6.80 -45.69 0.54
N PRO A 171 8.06 -46.16 0.38
CA PRO A 171 8.38 -47.43 -0.24
C PRO A 171 7.72 -48.57 0.55
N LYS A 172 6.89 -49.37 -0.13
CA LYS A 172 6.26 -50.56 0.45
C LYS A 172 7.37 -51.52 0.93
N ARG A 173 7.44 -51.75 2.24
CA ARG A 173 8.31 -52.78 2.84
C ARG A 173 7.93 -54.12 2.26
N VAL A 174 8.78 -54.69 1.43
CA VAL A 174 8.69 -56.06 0.97
C VAL A 174 8.97 -56.99 2.17
N ALA A 175 7.94 -57.71 2.61
CA ALA A 175 8.07 -58.72 3.67
C ALA A 175 8.95 -59.89 3.18
N ALA A 176 10.10 -60.06 3.79
CA ALA A 176 10.97 -61.20 3.54
C ALA A 176 10.27 -62.50 4.00
N LYS A 177 9.92 -63.37 3.04
CA LYS A 177 9.45 -64.72 3.31
C LYS A 177 10.63 -65.54 3.89
N LYS A 178 10.56 -65.92 5.17
CA LYS A 178 11.42 -66.97 5.75
C LYS A 178 11.06 -68.31 5.09
N LYS A 179 12.03 -68.90 4.37
CA LYS A 179 11.99 -70.33 3.99
C LYS A 179 12.40 -71.14 5.20
N LYS A 180 11.62 -72.17 5.50
CA LYS A 180 11.98 -73.29 6.34
C LYS A 180 12.95 -74.23 5.63
#